data_7ae91b2c5ee3a244bb566f16bad69b22
#
_entry.id   7ae91b2c5ee3a244bb566f16bad69b22
#
_cell.length_a   1.000
_cell.length_b   1.000
_cell.length_c   1.000
_cell.angle_alpha   90.00
_cell.angle_beta   90.00
_cell.angle_gamma   90.00
#
_symmetry.space_group_name_H-M   'P 1'
#
loop_
_entity.id
_entity.type
_entity.pdbx_description
1 polymer ?
#
loop_
_entity_poly.entity_id
_entity_poly.type
_entity_poly.pdbx_seq_one_letter_code
_entity_poly.pdbx_strand_id
1 'polypeptide(L)'
;MAFGGGSYTLANKALPGAYINFVSAARASAALGERGTAAALLPLDWGPEGVVTELAADAFAADSMALFGRDSQAPELRPVREIFRTAQKLLFYRPAGGEKAENTLAQARCGGAGGNRLSVAVAQEGEAFRVATLLDGASVDVQEAASMADLQDNPYVVWKREVSLAATAGEPLAGGADKTPEAADYSAFLQAVEPYAFQALACASTDSEVNRLFCDFTRRMREDCGVKFQTVLYRTAADYEGIISVENSAAEDAPALVYWAAGAAAGCPVNGSNSNRVYDGEYTVQAGLSQSELEAGLKEGKFLFHQVGAQIRVLSDINTLVSFTAEKSEDFAMNQTVRVLDQIANDIASLFCTRYLGVIPNDAAGRLSLWNDIVKHHQELERARAIESFSPQGVQVQAGPTKRSVVVTDQITPVCAMEQLYMTVTVA
;
A
#
# COMPACT_ATOMS: atom_id res chain seq x y z
N MET A 1 55.44 -25.06 -1.60
CA MET A 1 55.31 -23.76 -2.30
C MET A 1 53.88 -23.29 -2.10
N ALA A 2 53.68 -22.13 -1.55
CA ALA A 2 52.34 -21.52 -1.46
C ALA A 2 52.02 -20.94 -2.84
N PHE A 3 50.92 -21.38 -3.47
CA PHE A 3 50.48 -20.90 -4.77
C PHE A 3 49.79 -19.54 -4.69
N GLY A 4 50.22 -18.64 -3.85
CA GLY A 4 49.59 -17.33 -3.62
C GLY A 4 48.06 -17.53 -3.48
N GLY A 5 47.50 -17.25 -2.35
CA GLY A 5 46.06 -17.45 -2.13
C GLY A 5 45.53 -16.34 -1.21
N GLY A 6 44.24 -16.25 -1.10
CA GLY A 6 43.54 -15.31 -0.20
C GLY A 6 42.59 -14.36 -0.91
N SER A 7 41.83 -13.62 -0.13
CA SER A 7 40.93 -12.60 -0.64
C SER A 7 41.69 -11.31 -1.01
N TYR A 8 41.13 -10.50 -1.89
CA TYR A 8 41.66 -9.19 -2.25
C TYR A 8 40.54 -8.15 -2.32
N THR A 9 40.88 -6.92 -1.94
CA THR A 9 40.01 -5.75 -2.12
C THR A 9 40.52 -4.86 -3.24
N LEU A 10 41.81 -4.92 -3.54
CA LEU A 10 42.48 -4.18 -4.62
C LEU A 10 43.42 -5.13 -5.37
N ALA A 11 43.56 -4.95 -6.67
CA ALA A 11 44.46 -5.73 -7.54
C ALA A 11 45.93 -5.33 -7.39
N ASN A 12 46.47 -5.38 -6.17
CA ASN A 12 47.82 -4.89 -5.79
C ASN A 12 48.73 -6.01 -5.28
N LYS A 13 48.48 -7.29 -5.61
CA LYS A 13 49.28 -8.40 -5.18
C LYS A 13 50.54 -8.52 -6.03
N ALA A 14 51.69 -8.66 -5.38
CA ALA A 14 53.00 -8.72 -6.03
C ALA A 14 53.41 -10.15 -6.47
N LEU A 15 52.84 -11.20 -5.89
CA LEU A 15 53.19 -12.58 -6.21
C LEU A 15 52.32 -13.10 -7.35
N PRO A 16 52.90 -13.85 -8.33
CA PRO A 16 52.11 -14.61 -9.27
C PRO A 16 51.24 -15.65 -8.56
N GLY A 17 49.93 -15.69 -8.83
CA GLY A 17 49.01 -16.64 -8.20
C GLY A 17 47.55 -16.34 -8.53
N ALA A 18 46.65 -17.27 -8.19
CA ALA A 18 45.22 -17.08 -8.34
C ALA A 18 44.66 -16.45 -7.04
N TYR A 19 44.07 -15.26 -7.16
CA TYR A 19 43.40 -14.55 -6.08
C TYR A 19 41.91 -14.51 -6.39
N ILE A 20 41.13 -15.30 -5.65
CA ILE A 20 39.69 -15.53 -5.93
C ILE A 20 38.89 -15.01 -4.74
N ASN A 21 38.06 -14.01 -4.97
CA ASN A 21 37.05 -13.60 -4.03
C ASN A 21 35.72 -14.25 -4.38
N PHE A 22 35.17 -15.00 -3.43
CA PHE A 22 33.78 -15.40 -3.47
C PHE A 22 32.95 -14.25 -2.86
N VAL A 23 32.48 -13.35 -3.69
CA VAL A 23 31.45 -12.38 -3.30
C VAL A 23 30.11 -12.98 -3.64
N SER A 24 29.21 -13.00 -2.68
CA SER A 24 27.80 -13.18 -2.98
C SER A 24 27.42 -12.00 -3.87
N ALA A 25 27.29 -12.21 -5.19
CA ALA A 25 26.48 -11.31 -5.97
C ALA A 25 25.13 -11.28 -5.26
N ALA A 26 24.66 -10.08 -4.91
CA ALA A 26 23.25 -9.89 -4.68
C ALA A 26 22.58 -10.34 -6.00
N ARG A 27 22.25 -11.62 -6.09
CA ARG A 27 21.47 -12.16 -7.19
C ARG A 27 20.15 -11.42 -7.06
N ALA A 28 19.73 -10.72 -8.10
CA ALA A 28 18.31 -10.62 -8.37
C ALA A 28 17.83 -12.07 -8.33
N SER A 29 17.36 -12.50 -7.18
CA SER A 29 16.96 -13.88 -7.00
C SER A 29 15.58 -14.00 -7.61
N ALA A 30 15.26 -15.13 -8.20
CA ALA A 30 13.90 -15.52 -8.51
C ALA A 30 13.11 -15.78 -7.21
N ALA A 31 13.36 -14.99 -6.16
CA ALA A 31 12.64 -15.00 -4.91
C ALA A 31 11.30 -14.28 -5.13
N LEU A 32 10.29 -14.72 -4.40
CA LEU A 32 8.99 -14.05 -4.38
C LEU A 32 9.16 -12.61 -3.88
N GLY A 33 8.55 -11.65 -4.59
CA GLY A 33 8.51 -10.25 -4.20
C GLY A 33 7.78 -10.07 -2.86
N GLU A 34 8.22 -9.06 -2.10
CA GLU A 34 7.58 -8.72 -0.82
C GLU A 34 6.16 -8.19 -1.06
N ARG A 35 5.26 -8.55 -0.15
CA ARG A 35 3.87 -8.10 -0.11
C ARG A 35 3.62 -7.29 1.16
N GLY A 36 2.52 -6.56 1.18
CA GLY A 36 2.08 -5.83 2.36
C GLY A 36 2.00 -4.31 2.16
N THR A 37 2.14 -3.81 0.93
CA THR A 37 2.01 -2.37 0.65
C THR A 37 0.59 -2.05 0.18
N ALA A 38 -0.09 -1.17 0.91
CA ALA A 38 -1.36 -0.57 0.52
C ALA A 38 -1.16 0.91 0.15
N ALA A 39 -2.01 1.43 -0.76
CA ALA A 39 -2.04 2.84 -1.10
C ALA A 39 -3.43 3.42 -0.83
N ALA A 40 -3.51 4.64 -0.29
CA ALA A 40 -4.79 5.28 0.04
C ALA A 40 -4.71 6.81 0.00
N LEU A 41 -5.79 7.46 -0.45
CA LEU A 41 -6.03 8.86 -0.15
C LEU A 41 -6.70 8.95 1.23
N LEU A 42 -6.13 9.78 2.11
CA LEU A 42 -6.62 10.00 3.46
C LEU A 42 -6.95 11.49 3.68
N PRO A 43 -8.21 11.83 3.94
CA PRO A 43 -8.63 13.21 4.22
C PRO A 43 -8.31 13.59 5.68
N LEU A 44 -7.01 13.73 5.98
CA LEU A 44 -6.51 14.06 7.31
C LEU A 44 -6.47 15.58 7.51
N ASP A 45 -6.62 16.02 8.75
CA ASP A 45 -6.62 17.43 9.14
C ASP A 45 -5.22 18.05 9.28
N TRP A 46 -4.15 17.22 9.21
CA TRP A 46 -2.77 17.62 9.32
C TRP A 46 -1.84 16.63 8.59
N GLY A 47 -0.67 17.10 8.16
CA GLY A 47 0.40 16.30 7.58
C GLY A 47 0.79 16.74 6.18
N PRO A 48 1.77 16.06 5.55
CA PRO A 48 2.21 16.34 4.18
C PRO A 48 1.03 16.32 3.20
N GLU A 49 0.93 17.35 2.37
CA GLU A 49 -0.17 17.49 1.41
C GLU A 49 0.31 17.49 -0.03
N GLY A 50 -0.47 16.93 -0.95
CA GLY A 50 -0.18 16.89 -2.38
C GLY A 50 0.96 15.97 -2.80
N VAL A 51 1.46 15.14 -1.90
CA VAL A 51 2.57 14.19 -2.14
C VAL A 51 2.25 12.82 -1.57
N VAL A 52 2.78 11.77 -2.22
CA VAL A 52 2.72 10.41 -1.67
C VAL A 52 3.78 10.29 -0.59
N THR A 53 3.36 9.88 0.59
CA THR A 53 4.23 9.66 1.75
C THR A 53 4.22 8.18 2.11
N GLU A 54 5.40 7.59 2.28
CA GLU A 54 5.56 6.21 2.75
C GLU A 54 5.55 6.17 4.28
N LEU A 55 4.83 5.22 4.84
CA LEU A 55 4.78 4.94 6.27
C LEU A 55 4.85 3.43 6.49
N ALA A 56 5.80 2.98 7.28
CA ALA A 56 5.90 1.60 7.72
C ALA A 56 5.07 1.37 8.98
N ALA A 57 4.49 0.18 9.12
CA ALA A 57 3.62 -0.15 10.25
C ALA A 57 4.36 -0.11 11.60
N ASP A 58 5.61 -0.53 11.63
CA ASP A 58 6.48 -0.51 12.82
C ASP A 58 6.93 0.92 13.21
N ALA A 59 7.02 1.83 12.24
CA ALA A 59 7.36 3.24 12.47
C ALA A 59 6.13 4.09 12.85
N PHE A 60 4.92 3.63 12.56
CA PHE A 60 3.69 4.42 12.71
C PHE A 60 3.54 5.06 14.11
N ALA A 61 3.76 4.29 15.17
CA ALA A 61 3.61 4.81 16.53
C ALA A 61 4.65 5.88 16.88
N ALA A 62 5.87 5.76 16.36
CA ALA A 62 6.96 6.72 16.59
C ALA A 62 6.78 7.99 15.74
N ASP A 63 6.34 7.85 14.50
CA ASP A 63 6.30 8.93 13.53
C ASP A 63 4.96 9.69 13.51
N SER A 64 3.91 9.17 14.17
CA SER A 64 2.55 9.72 14.09
C SER A 64 2.47 11.18 14.53
N MET A 65 3.16 11.59 15.60
CA MET A 65 3.19 12.98 16.06
C MET A 65 3.86 13.91 15.04
N ALA A 66 4.94 13.47 14.41
CA ALA A 66 5.67 14.27 13.44
C ALA A 66 4.89 14.39 12.12
N LEU A 67 4.26 13.29 11.66
CA LEU A 67 3.53 13.24 10.39
C LEU A 67 2.13 13.82 10.48
N PHE A 68 1.39 13.49 11.55
CA PHE A 68 -0.05 13.79 11.66
C PHE A 68 -0.39 14.78 12.79
N GLY A 69 0.61 15.23 13.56
CA GLY A 69 0.38 16.08 14.72
C GLY A 69 -0.51 15.44 15.79
N ARG A 70 -0.60 14.10 15.80
CA ARG A 70 -1.50 13.31 16.64
C ARG A 70 -0.82 12.03 17.12
N ASP A 71 -1.23 11.57 18.29
CA ASP A 71 -0.86 10.23 18.76
C ASP A 71 -1.44 9.15 17.83
N SER A 72 -0.74 8.03 17.66
CA SER A 72 -1.16 6.92 16.80
C SER A 72 -2.51 6.30 17.17
N GLN A 73 -2.97 6.51 18.41
CA GLN A 73 -4.27 6.04 18.89
C GLN A 73 -5.40 7.06 18.68
N ALA A 74 -5.10 8.26 18.16
CA ALA A 74 -6.11 9.27 17.90
C ALA A 74 -7.24 8.75 16.98
N PRO A 75 -8.50 9.11 17.23
CA PRO A 75 -9.64 8.62 16.44
C PRO A 75 -9.52 8.93 14.96
N GLU A 76 -8.92 10.04 14.58
CA GLU A 76 -8.73 10.49 13.20
C GLU A 76 -7.75 9.60 12.42
N LEU A 77 -6.86 8.88 13.12
CA LEU A 77 -5.92 7.94 12.52
C LEU A 77 -6.45 6.51 12.48
N ARG A 78 -7.73 6.28 12.79
CA ARG A 78 -8.38 4.98 12.67
C ARG A 78 -8.23 4.37 11.27
N PRO A 79 -8.41 5.09 10.15
CA PRO A 79 -8.19 4.53 8.80
C PRO A 79 -6.78 3.96 8.62
N VAL A 80 -5.76 4.61 9.16
CA VAL A 80 -4.37 4.14 9.11
C VAL A 80 -4.21 2.85 9.92
N ARG A 81 -4.80 2.78 11.12
CA ARG A 81 -4.77 1.58 11.96
C ARG A 81 -5.51 0.40 11.32
N GLU A 82 -6.64 0.65 10.65
CA GLU A 82 -7.37 -0.37 9.90
C GLU A 82 -6.49 -1.01 8.81
N ILE A 83 -5.79 -0.20 8.03
CA ILE A 83 -4.85 -0.69 7.01
C ILE A 83 -3.73 -1.51 7.67
N PHE A 84 -3.15 -1.02 8.75
CA PHE A 84 -2.04 -1.67 9.44
C PHE A 84 -2.41 -2.89 10.27
N ARG A 85 -3.69 -3.30 10.33
CA ARG A 85 -4.06 -4.62 10.88
C ARG A 85 -3.37 -5.76 10.14
N THR A 86 -2.99 -5.54 8.88
CA THR A 86 -2.34 -6.57 8.08
C THR A 86 -1.23 -6.03 7.18
N ALA A 87 -1.41 -4.84 6.61
CA ALA A 87 -0.40 -4.24 5.77
C ALA A 87 0.86 -3.88 6.58
N GLN A 88 2.02 -3.94 5.91
CA GLN A 88 3.32 -3.60 6.49
C GLN A 88 3.76 -2.19 6.11
N LYS A 89 3.25 -1.68 4.98
CA LYS A 89 3.56 -0.36 4.45
C LYS A 89 2.30 0.31 3.91
N LEU A 90 2.20 1.60 4.14
CA LEU A 90 1.15 2.46 3.59
C LEU A 90 1.79 3.57 2.75
N LEU A 91 1.33 3.70 1.52
CA LEU A 91 1.53 4.86 0.67
C LEU A 91 0.31 5.76 0.82
N PHE A 92 0.40 6.79 1.64
CA PHE A 92 -0.74 7.69 1.81
C PHE A 92 -0.55 9.01 1.06
N TYR A 93 -1.67 9.55 0.63
CA TYR A 93 -1.75 10.86 -0.01
C TYR A 93 -2.80 11.69 0.71
N ARG A 94 -2.43 12.89 1.13
CA ARG A 94 -3.34 13.86 1.68
C ARG A 94 -3.63 14.93 0.63
N PRO A 95 -4.90 15.23 0.31
CA PRO A 95 -5.25 16.30 -0.63
C PRO A 95 -4.67 17.64 -0.20
N ALA A 96 -4.14 18.40 -1.15
CA ALA A 96 -3.68 19.76 -0.91
C ALA A 96 -4.83 20.77 -0.98
N GLY A 97 -4.67 21.92 -0.32
CA GLY A 97 -5.60 23.05 -0.43
C GLY A 97 -6.55 23.22 0.75
N GLY A 98 -6.26 22.61 1.90
CA GLY A 98 -6.86 23.03 3.17
C GLY A 98 -6.38 24.44 3.56
N GLU A 99 -7.21 25.21 4.30
CA GLU A 99 -6.83 26.52 4.79
C GLU A 99 -5.81 26.39 5.93
N LYS A 100 -4.81 27.26 5.94
CA LYS A 100 -3.78 27.26 6.97
C LYS A 100 -4.20 28.14 8.14
N ALA A 101 -4.13 27.59 9.35
CA ALA A 101 -4.31 28.38 10.55
C ALA A 101 -3.15 29.37 10.70
N GLU A 102 -3.44 30.57 11.20
CA GLU A 102 -2.42 31.59 11.44
C GLU A 102 -2.75 32.48 12.65
N ASN A 103 -1.75 33.13 13.16
CA ASN A 103 -1.86 34.22 14.12
C ASN A 103 -0.98 35.38 13.70
N THR A 104 -0.71 36.33 14.60
CA THR A 104 0.14 37.50 14.30
C THR A 104 1.59 37.10 14.03
N LEU A 105 2.12 36.02 14.64
CA LEU A 105 3.53 35.62 14.65
C LEU A 105 3.85 34.55 13.62
N ALA A 106 2.91 33.63 13.34
CA ALA A 106 3.18 32.44 12.56
C ALA A 106 1.97 31.98 11.75
N GLN A 107 2.25 31.17 10.72
CA GLN A 107 1.27 30.41 9.94
C GLN A 107 1.57 28.91 10.08
N ALA A 108 0.53 28.11 10.18
CA ALA A 108 0.66 26.65 10.18
C ALA A 108 1.35 26.14 8.90
N ARG A 109 2.26 25.18 9.03
CA ARG A 109 3.00 24.63 7.89
C ARG A 109 2.09 23.89 6.92
N CYS A 110 1.12 23.16 7.46
CA CYS A 110 0.13 22.40 6.69
C CYS A 110 -1.24 23.10 6.77
N GLY A 111 -2.03 23.00 5.69
CA GLY A 111 -3.44 23.38 5.71
C GLY A 111 -4.26 22.37 6.51
N GLY A 112 -5.45 22.75 6.98
CA GLY A 112 -6.37 21.90 7.69
C GLY A 112 -6.67 22.36 9.12
N ALA A 113 -7.74 21.80 9.69
CA ALA A 113 -8.23 22.14 11.03
C ALA A 113 -7.20 21.79 12.13
N GLY A 114 -6.29 20.85 11.88
CA GLY A 114 -5.21 20.48 12.81
C GLY A 114 -4.32 21.66 13.18
N GLY A 115 -4.16 22.66 12.28
CA GLY A 115 -3.41 23.87 12.54
C GLY A 115 -3.99 24.74 13.67
N ASN A 116 -5.27 24.67 13.95
CA ASN A 116 -5.93 25.40 15.03
C ASN A 116 -5.54 24.92 16.43
N ARG A 117 -4.88 23.78 16.53
CA ARG A 117 -4.35 23.20 17.79
C ARG A 117 -3.01 23.79 18.18
N LEU A 118 -2.39 24.53 17.28
CA LEU A 118 -1.10 25.18 17.50
C LEU A 118 -1.29 26.52 18.23
N SER A 119 -0.32 26.86 19.06
CA SER A 119 -0.17 28.20 19.62
C SER A 119 1.29 28.57 19.77
N VAL A 120 1.59 29.86 19.82
CA VAL A 120 2.92 30.40 19.99
C VAL A 120 3.00 31.18 21.30
N ALA A 121 3.91 30.81 22.18
CA ALA A 121 4.21 31.55 23.40
C ALA A 121 5.60 32.20 23.30
N VAL A 122 5.68 33.46 23.71
CA VAL A 122 6.92 34.25 23.70
C VAL A 122 7.20 34.78 25.10
N ALA A 123 8.33 34.38 25.68
CA ALA A 123 8.82 34.92 26.95
C ALA A 123 10.06 35.75 26.69
N GLN A 124 10.14 36.94 27.30
CA GLN A 124 11.33 37.76 27.22
C GLN A 124 12.36 37.33 28.31
N GLU A 125 13.55 36.98 27.88
CA GLU A 125 14.65 36.56 28.76
C GLU A 125 15.87 37.52 28.55
N GLY A 126 15.91 38.64 29.28
CA GLY A 126 16.91 39.69 29.12
C GLY A 126 16.76 40.42 27.77
N GLU A 127 17.80 40.37 26.93
CA GLU A 127 17.78 40.95 25.56
C GLU A 127 17.27 39.99 24.50
N ALA A 128 17.05 38.70 24.82
CA ALA A 128 16.55 37.69 23.93
C ALA A 128 15.10 37.29 24.26
N PHE A 129 14.47 36.60 23.34
CA PHE A 129 13.15 36.00 23.51
C PHE A 129 13.27 34.48 23.40
N ARG A 130 12.56 33.79 24.30
CA ARG A 130 12.31 32.38 24.20
C ARG A 130 10.96 32.17 23.54
N VAL A 131 10.97 31.60 22.33
CA VAL A 131 9.77 31.37 21.52
C VAL A 131 9.46 29.88 21.52
N ALA A 132 8.28 29.51 22.02
CA ALA A 132 7.81 28.14 22.10
C ALA A 132 6.63 27.93 21.13
N THR A 133 6.73 26.91 20.27
CA THR A 133 5.59 26.36 19.53
C THR A 133 4.93 25.30 20.39
N LEU A 134 3.64 25.43 20.60
CA LEU A 134 2.85 24.50 21.41
C LEU A 134 1.83 23.80 20.52
N LEU A 135 1.64 22.50 20.75
CA LEU A 135 0.56 21.69 20.18
C LEU A 135 -0.31 21.18 21.33
N ASP A 136 -1.59 21.52 21.35
CA ASP A 136 -2.51 21.25 22.47
C ASP A 136 -1.96 21.70 23.84
N GLY A 137 -1.22 22.79 23.87
CA GLY A 137 -0.57 23.32 25.07
C GLY A 137 0.73 22.64 25.46
N ALA A 138 1.14 21.55 24.81
CA ALA A 138 2.43 20.91 25.02
C ALA A 138 3.51 21.52 24.12
N SER A 139 4.69 21.84 24.65
CA SER A 139 5.79 22.40 23.87
C SER A 139 6.37 21.35 22.91
N VAL A 140 6.35 21.65 21.61
CA VAL A 140 6.88 20.80 20.54
C VAL A 140 8.14 21.35 19.89
N ASP A 141 8.39 22.65 20.04
CA ASP A 141 9.64 23.31 19.61
C ASP A 141 9.90 24.54 20.49
N VAL A 142 11.16 24.81 20.77
CA VAL A 142 11.59 25.99 21.54
C VAL A 142 12.85 26.57 20.91
N GLN A 143 12.82 27.87 20.64
CA GLN A 143 13.94 28.58 20.06
C GLN A 143 14.24 29.85 20.88
N GLU A 144 15.51 30.23 20.97
CA GLU A 144 15.96 31.51 21.50
C GLU A 144 16.38 32.42 20.35
N ALA A 145 15.86 33.65 20.32
CA ALA A 145 16.10 34.61 19.25
C ALA A 145 16.06 36.03 19.75
N ALA A 146 16.86 36.90 19.17
CA ALA A 146 16.80 38.32 19.44
C ALA A 146 15.70 39.02 18.61
N SER A 147 15.33 38.42 17.48
CA SER A 147 14.31 38.94 16.57
C SER A 147 13.59 37.80 15.81
N MET A 148 12.47 38.11 15.14
CA MET A 148 11.77 37.17 14.26
C MET A 148 12.64 36.66 13.11
N ALA A 149 13.65 37.42 12.67
CA ALA A 149 14.55 37.04 11.59
C ALA A 149 15.46 35.88 11.98
N ASP A 150 15.76 35.73 13.27
CA ASP A 150 16.66 34.71 13.80
C ASP A 150 15.96 33.34 13.98
N LEU A 151 14.62 33.32 14.05
CA LEU A 151 13.86 32.10 14.20
C LEU A 151 13.99 31.21 12.95
N GLN A 152 14.04 29.91 13.14
CA GLN A 152 13.99 28.93 12.06
C GLN A 152 12.57 28.33 11.95
N ASP A 153 12.09 28.14 10.73
CA ASP A 153 10.84 27.44 10.52
C ASP A 153 10.97 26.00 11.04
N ASN A 154 9.94 25.54 11.73
CA ASN A 154 9.92 24.19 12.31
C ASN A 154 8.87 23.30 11.59
N PRO A 155 8.74 22.01 11.95
CA PRO A 155 7.75 21.12 11.33
C PRO A 155 6.30 21.55 11.45
N TYR A 156 5.99 22.49 12.37
CA TYR A 156 4.61 22.89 12.69
C TYR A 156 4.26 24.27 12.14
N VAL A 157 5.19 25.23 12.17
CA VAL A 157 4.94 26.62 11.80
C VAL A 157 6.00 27.21 10.88
N VAL A 158 5.56 28.18 10.07
CA VAL A 158 6.38 29.11 9.29
C VAL A 158 6.23 30.48 9.93
N TRP A 159 7.35 31.14 10.26
CA TRP A 159 7.36 32.41 10.96
C TRP A 159 7.08 33.60 10.02
N LYS A 160 6.27 34.56 10.47
CA LYS A 160 6.04 35.84 9.79
C LYS A 160 7.17 36.81 10.10
N ARG A 161 8.19 36.87 9.23
CA ARG A 161 9.46 37.57 9.45
C ARG A 161 9.35 39.07 9.64
N GLU A 162 8.24 39.66 9.25
CA GLU A 162 8.02 41.14 9.23
C GLU A 162 7.44 41.68 10.55
N VAL A 163 7.17 40.79 11.51
CA VAL A 163 6.56 41.15 12.80
C VAL A 163 7.64 41.26 13.88
N SER A 164 7.44 42.13 14.86
CA SER A 164 8.33 42.24 16.02
C SER A 164 7.92 41.24 17.10
N LEU A 165 8.91 40.64 17.75
CA LEU A 165 8.67 39.81 18.93
C LEU A 165 8.21 40.64 20.10
N ALA A 166 7.15 40.18 20.76
CA ALA A 166 6.64 40.73 22.01
C ALA A 166 6.19 39.58 22.90
N ALA A 167 6.33 39.72 24.22
CA ALA A 167 5.94 38.70 25.17
C ALA A 167 4.44 38.38 25.04
N THR A 168 4.10 37.09 24.94
CA THR A 168 2.73 36.57 24.86
C THR A 168 2.59 35.27 25.63
N ALA A 169 1.47 35.09 26.34
CA ALA A 169 1.24 33.88 27.16
C ALA A 169 0.84 32.61 26.35
N GLY A 170 0.73 32.74 25.04
CA GLY A 170 0.27 31.68 24.15
C GLY A 170 -0.82 32.20 23.22
N GLU A 171 -0.43 32.64 22.02
CA GLU A 171 -1.34 33.11 20.99
C GLU A 171 -1.74 31.93 20.08
N PRO A 172 -3.03 31.49 20.10
CA PRO A 172 -3.48 30.38 19.26
C PRO A 172 -3.46 30.77 17.78
N LEU A 173 -3.13 29.79 16.92
CA LEU A 173 -3.40 29.90 15.50
C LEU A 173 -4.89 29.62 15.26
N ALA A 174 -5.47 30.27 14.25
CA ALA A 174 -6.89 30.14 13.91
C ALA A 174 -7.12 30.21 12.39
N GLY A 175 -8.31 29.82 11.93
CA GLY A 175 -8.69 29.88 10.52
C GLY A 175 -8.29 28.65 9.71
N GLY A 176 -7.69 27.64 10.32
CA GLY A 176 -7.43 26.37 9.64
C GLY A 176 -8.73 25.62 9.33
N ALA A 177 -8.88 25.15 8.09
CA ALA A 177 -10.05 24.37 7.66
C ALA A 177 -9.63 23.22 6.74
N ASP A 178 -10.29 22.08 6.92
CA ASP A 178 -10.05 20.89 6.10
C ASP A 178 -10.66 21.08 4.71
N LYS A 179 -10.00 20.48 3.73
CA LYS A 179 -10.56 20.34 2.39
C LYS A 179 -11.30 19.01 2.28
N THR A 180 -12.55 19.06 1.86
CA THR A 180 -13.27 17.87 1.40
C THR A 180 -12.70 17.44 0.04
N PRO A 181 -12.24 16.18 -0.12
CA PRO A 181 -11.69 15.72 -1.40
C PRO A 181 -12.75 15.77 -2.52
N GLU A 182 -12.34 16.27 -3.67
CA GLU A 182 -13.12 16.29 -4.91
C GLU A 182 -12.52 15.32 -5.95
N ALA A 183 -13.21 15.08 -7.05
CA ALA A 183 -12.75 14.19 -8.13
C ALA A 183 -11.33 14.56 -8.66
N ALA A 184 -10.99 15.85 -8.68
CA ALA A 184 -9.66 16.33 -9.05
C ALA A 184 -8.56 15.87 -8.08
N ASP A 185 -8.85 15.80 -6.78
CA ASP A 185 -7.89 15.35 -5.76
C ASP A 185 -7.62 13.85 -5.88
N TYR A 186 -8.66 13.06 -6.15
CA TYR A 186 -8.50 11.63 -6.43
C TYR A 186 -7.70 11.40 -7.72
N SER A 187 -7.93 12.20 -8.77
CA SER A 187 -7.14 12.15 -9.99
C SER A 187 -5.67 12.49 -9.73
N ALA A 188 -5.40 13.52 -8.94
CA ALA A 188 -4.03 13.91 -8.54
C ALA A 188 -3.35 12.80 -7.72
N PHE A 189 -4.08 12.16 -6.81
CA PHE A 189 -3.58 11.00 -6.07
C PHE A 189 -3.20 9.85 -6.99
N LEU A 190 -4.08 9.48 -7.93
CA LEU A 190 -3.82 8.37 -8.87
C LEU A 190 -2.58 8.64 -9.73
N GLN A 191 -2.39 9.90 -10.19
CA GLN A 191 -1.18 10.29 -10.91
C GLN A 191 0.07 10.23 -10.03
N ALA A 192 -0.04 10.67 -8.77
CA ALA A 192 1.09 10.69 -7.85
C ALA A 192 1.51 9.27 -7.40
N VAL A 193 0.57 8.34 -7.27
CA VAL A 193 0.84 6.97 -6.81
C VAL A 193 1.25 6.01 -7.94
N GLU A 194 1.02 6.37 -9.19
CA GLU A 194 1.32 5.53 -10.38
C GLU A 194 2.76 4.98 -10.44
N PRO A 195 3.82 5.74 -10.08
CA PRO A 195 5.20 5.23 -10.13
C PRO A 195 5.56 4.29 -8.96
N TYR A 196 4.67 4.09 -8.00
CA TYR A 196 4.93 3.27 -6.81
C TYR A 196 4.42 1.85 -6.98
N ALA A 197 5.08 0.89 -6.32
CA ALA A 197 4.63 -0.51 -6.26
C ALA A 197 3.79 -0.73 -5.00
N PHE A 198 2.59 -1.28 -5.19
CA PHE A 198 1.66 -1.65 -4.10
C PHE A 198 0.79 -2.84 -4.53
N GLN A 199 0.21 -3.56 -3.57
CA GLN A 199 -0.66 -4.71 -3.83
C GLN A 199 -2.15 -4.36 -3.73
N ALA A 200 -2.50 -3.35 -2.95
CA ALA A 200 -3.89 -2.90 -2.81
C ALA A 200 -3.98 -1.38 -2.85
N LEU A 201 -4.99 -0.87 -3.57
CA LEU A 201 -5.33 0.54 -3.63
C LEU A 201 -6.71 0.74 -2.97
N ALA A 202 -6.81 1.62 -1.99
CA ALA A 202 -8.05 1.89 -1.26
C ALA A 202 -8.71 3.20 -1.70
N CYS A 203 -10.02 3.16 -1.93
CA CYS A 203 -10.83 4.36 -2.09
C CYS A 203 -12.12 4.22 -1.28
N ALA A 204 -12.18 4.89 -0.14
CA ALA A 204 -13.34 4.92 0.74
C ALA A 204 -14.28 6.07 0.34
N SER A 205 -14.78 6.05 -0.89
CA SER A 205 -15.73 7.04 -1.42
C SER A 205 -17.10 6.40 -1.66
N THR A 206 -18.15 7.20 -1.41
CA THR A 206 -19.51 6.85 -1.79
C THR A 206 -19.91 7.44 -3.15
N ASP A 207 -19.05 8.25 -3.75
CA ASP A 207 -19.28 8.86 -5.06
C ASP A 207 -18.96 7.87 -6.19
N SER A 208 -19.97 7.58 -7.00
CA SER A 208 -19.88 6.64 -8.12
C SER A 208 -18.93 7.12 -9.24
N GLU A 209 -18.76 8.44 -9.43
CA GLU A 209 -17.83 8.97 -10.43
C GLU A 209 -16.39 8.79 -9.98
N VAL A 210 -16.11 9.03 -8.68
CA VAL A 210 -14.81 8.72 -8.07
C VAL A 210 -14.51 7.22 -8.18
N ASN A 211 -15.45 6.37 -7.79
CA ASN A 211 -15.26 4.92 -7.88
C ASN A 211 -14.99 4.45 -9.32
N ARG A 212 -15.69 5.03 -10.31
CA ARG A 212 -15.42 4.75 -11.73
C ARG A 212 -14.02 5.17 -12.14
N LEU A 213 -13.54 6.34 -11.70
CA LEU A 213 -12.17 6.80 -11.95
C LEU A 213 -11.13 5.77 -11.46
N PHE A 214 -11.32 5.19 -10.29
CA PHE A 214 -10.46 4.13 -9.76
C PHE A 214 -10.56 2.84 -10.55
N CYS A 215 -11.77 2.45 -11.01
CA CYS A 215 -11.93 1.29 -11.89
C CYS A 215 -11.16 1.46 -13.21
N ASP A 216 -11.30 2.62 -13.85
CA ASP A 216 -10.64 2.94 -15.13
C ASP A 216 -9.10 2.98 -14.97
N PHE A 217 -8.61 3.59 -13.89
CA PHE A 217 -7.20 3.58 -13.52
C PHE A 217 -6.67 2.16 -13.34
N THR A 218 -7.40 1.34 -12.58
CA THR A 218 -7.01 -0.05 -12.32
C THR A 218 -6.93 -0.88 -13.60
N ARG A 219 -7.93 -0.75 -14.50
CA ARG A 219 -7.93 -1.43 -15.80
C ARG A 219 -6.72 -0.99 -16.62
N ARG A 220 -6.50 0.31 -16.78
CA ARG A 220 -5.36 0.86 -17.54
C ARG A 220 -4.04 0.33 -16.99
N MET A 221 -3.82 0.39 -15.69
CA MET A 221 -2.57 -0.07 -15.10
C MET A 221 -2.35 -1.57 -15.29
N ARG A 222 -3.40 -2.37 -15.11
CA ARG A 222 -3.30 -3.84 -15.21
C ARG A 222 -3.21 -4.33 -16.66
N GLU A 223 -3.95 -3.72 -17.59
CA GLU A 223 -4.06 -4.18 -18.99
C GLU A 223 -3.05 -3.49 -19.91
N ASP A 224 -2.92 -2.18 -19.83
CA ASP A 224 -2.05 -1.42 -20.73
C ASP A 224 -0.62 -1.27 -20.21
N CYS A 225 -0.44 -1.04 -18.90
CA CYS A 225 0.88 -0.83 -18.29
C CYS A 225 1.51 -2.13 -17.75
N GLY A 226 0.71 -3.19 -17.55
CA GLY A 226 1.19 -4.48 -17.04
C GLY A 226 1.49 -4.53 -15.54
N VAL A 227 1.15 -3.48 -14.78
CA VAL A 227 1.31 -3.42 -13.32
C VAL A 227 0.08 -4.01 -12.64
N LYS A 228 0.27 -5.04 -11.82
CA LYS A 228 -0.83 -5.83 -11.23
C LYS A 228 -1.01 -5.50 -9.75
N PHE A 229 -2.22 -5.11 -9.38
CA PHE A 229 -2.71 -4.87 -8.02
C PHE A 229 -4.23 -4.97 -8.02
N GLN A 230 -4.87 -5.01 -6.85
CA GLN A 230 -6.32 -4.93 -6.72
C GLN A 230 -6.74 -3.61 -6.05
N THR A 231 -7.84 -3.05 -6.51
CA THR A 231 -8.44 -1.85 -5.90
C THR A 231 -9.65 -2.23 -5.08
N VAL A 232 -9.72 -1.71 -3.86
CA VAL A 232 -10.81 -1.95 -2.92
C VAL A 232 -11.70 -0.72 -2.87
N LEU A 233 -12.96 -0.89 -3.23
CA LEU A 233 -13.98 0.16 -3.33
C LEU A 233 -15.18 -0.16 -2.44
N TYR A 234 -15.98 0.85 -2.15
CA TYR A 234 -17.25 0.69 -1.47
C TYR A 234 -18.38 0.56 -2.48
N ARG A 235 -19.18 -0.51 -2.38
CA ARG A 235 -20.41 -0.77 -3.16
C ARG A 235 -20.28 -0.47 -4.65
N THR A 236 -19.28 -1.06 -5.31
CA THR A 236 -19.01 -0.81 -6.72
C THR A 236 -19.06 -2.10 -7.53
N ALA A 237 -20.04 -2.23 -8.41
CA ALA A 237 -20.14 -3.34 -9.36
C ALA A 237 -19.30 -3.02 -10.61
N ALA A 238 -18.14 -3.68 -10.77
CA ALA A 238 -17.21 -3.41 -11.87
C ALA A 238 -17.07 -4.56 -12.87
N ASP A 239 -17.52 -5.78 -12.50
CA ASP A 239 -17.34 -7.01 -13.27
C ASP A 239 -15.90 -7.18 -13.77
N TYR A 240 -14.98 -7.15 -12.81
CA TYR A 240 -13.55 -7.15 -13.10
C TYR A 240 -12.73 -7.72 -11.92
N GLU A 241 -11.76 -8.61 -12.20
CA GLU A 241 -10.94 -9.29 -11.20
C GLU A 241 -10.02 -8.36 -10.41
N GLY A 242 -9.72 -7.19 -10.96
CA GLY A 242 -8.88 -6.17 -10.29
C GLY A 242 -9.63 -5.33 -9.24
N ILE A 243 -10.94 -5.52 -9.07
CA ILE A 243 -11.76 -4.71 -8.16
C ILE A 243 -12.41 -5.58 -7.09
N ILE A 244 -12.24 -5.20 -5.83
CA ILE A 244 -12.91 -5.77 -4.65
C ILE A 244 -13.95 -4.76 -4.17
N SER A 245 -15.21 -5.17 -4.08
CA SER A 245 -16.32 -4.31 -3.67
C SER A 245 -16.78 -4.66 -2.26
N VAL A 246 -16.48 -3.83 -1.27
CA VAL A 246 -16.96 -3.97 0.10
C VAL A 246 -18.40 -3.51 0.19
N GLU A 247 -19.32 -4.40 0.54
CA GLU A 247 -20.77 -4.11 0.57
C GLU A 247 -21.25 -3.59 1.92
N ASN A 248 -20.72 -4.13 3.04
CA ASN A 248 -21.14 -3.72 4.37
C ASN A 248 -20.69 -2.29 4.69
N SER A 249 -21.52 -1.61 5.47
CA SER A 249 -21.19 -0.28 6.00
C SER A 249 -20.63 -0.39 7.42
N ALA A 250 -19.76 0.54 7.77
CA ALA A 250 -19.47 0.85 9.17
C ALA A 250 -20.54 1.82 9.72
N ALA A 251 -20.83 1.75 11.00
CA ALA A 251 -21.83 2.61 11.62
C ALA A 251 -21.35 4.08 11.74
N GLU A 252 -20.05 4.27 11.93
CA GLU A 252 -19.43 5.58 12.13
C GLU A 252 -19.15 6.32 10.82
N ASP A 253 -18.73 5.56 9.78
CA ASP A 253 -18.39 6.06 8.45
C ASP A 253 -18.63 4.94 7.43
N ALA A 254 -19.66 5.06 6.63
CA ALA A 254 -20.18 3.98 5.80
C ALA A 254 -19.10 3.26 4.95
N PRO A 255 -18.19 3.94 4.22
CA PRO A 255 -17.19 3.27 3.39
C PRO A 255 -15.92 2.83 4.15
N ALA A 256 -15.80 3.09 5.44
CA ALA A 256 -14.54 2.94 6.18
C ALA A 256 -13.98 1.52 6.22
N LEU A 257 -14.81 0.48 6.05
CA LEU A 257 -14.35 -0.91 5.98
C LEU A 257 -13.43 -1.19 4.79
N VAL A 258 -13.42 -0.31 3.79
CA VAL A 258 -12.49 -0.37 2.64
C VAL A 258 -11.04 -0.33 3.12
N TYR A 259 -10.72 0.44 4.16
CA TYR A 259 -9.36 0.54 4.69
C TYR A 259 -8.86 -0.80 5.26
N TRP A 260 -9.68 -1.47 6.08
CA TRP A 260 -9.34 -2.79 6.59
C TRP A 260 -9.22 -3.82 5.46
N ALA A 261 -10.17 -3.82 4.52
CA ALA A 261 -10.17 -4.77 3.40
C ALA A 261 -8.94 -4.57 2.49
N ALA A 262 -8.52 -3.32 2.26
CA ALA A 262 -7.29 -3.02 1.51
C ALA A 262 -6.03 -3.48 2.27
N GLY A 263 -5.96 -3.24 3.56
CA GLY A 263 -4.90 -3.78 4.41
C GLY A 263 -4.85 -5.31 4.36
N ALA A 264 -6.02 -5.97 4.46
CA ALA A 264 -6.16 -7.42 4.36
C ALA A 264 -5.73 -7.95 2.98
N ALA A 265 -6.11 -7.28 1.89
CA ALA A 265 -5.71 -7.67 0.53
C ALA A 265 -4.20 -7.50 0.30
N ALA A 266 -3.61 -6.39 0.77
CA ALA A 266 -2.18 -6.10 0.64
C ALA A 266 -1.33 -7.08 1.46
N GLY A 267 -1.68 -7.27 2.73
CA GLY A 267 -0.90 -8.07 3.68
C GLY A 267 -1.17 -9.57 3.63
N CYS A 268 -2.18 -10.02 2.87
CA CYS A 268 -2.43 -11.45 2.70
C CYS A 268 -1.25 -12.11 1.98
N PRO A 269 -0.67 -13.21 2.51
CA PRO A 269 0.39 -13.92 1.82
C PRO A 269 -0.10 -14.52 0.51
N VAL A 270 0.83 -14.76 -0.43
CA VAL A 270 0.49 -15.24 -1.78
C VAL A 270 -0.33 -16.53 -1.79
N ASN A 271 -0.11 -17.41 -0.82
CA ASN A 271 -0.84 -18.67 -0.63
C ASN A 271 -2.05 -18.56 0.32
N GLY A 272 -2.35 -17.36 0.82
CA GLY A 272 -3.41 -17.14 1.79
C GLY A 272 -4.74 -16.74 1.16
N SER A 273 -5.81 -16.84 1.95
CA SER A 273 -7.14 -16.32 1.66
C SER A 273 -7.64 -15.49 2.84
N ASN A 274 -8.43 -14.46 2.56
CA ASN A 274 -9.15 -13.73 3.59
C ASN A 274 -10.53 -14.32 3.89
N SER A 275 -10.95 -15.40 3.23
CA SER A 275 -12.21 -16.10 3.53
C SER A 275 -12.23 -16.56 4.98
N ASN A 276 -13.35 -16.33 5.65
CA ASN A 276 -13.57 -16.62 7.07
C ASN A 276 -12.63 -15.90 8.04
N ARG A 277 -11.87 -14.92 7.57
CA ARG A 277 -10.99 -14.10 8.41
C ARG A 277 -11.83 -13.25 9.37
N VAL A 278 -11.43 -13.23 10.64
CA VAL A 278 -12.07 -12.38 11.66
C VAL A 278 -11.75 -10.91 11.36
N TYR A 279 -12.78 -10.06 11.38
CA TYR A 279 -12.58 -8.63 11.43
C TYR A 279 -12.06 -8.21 12.81
N ASP A 280 -10.88 -7.68 12.86
CA ASP A 280 -10.16 -7.24 14.06
C ASP A 280 -9.95 -5.72 14.10
N GLY A 281 -10.73 -4.99 13.27
CA GLY A 281 -10.69 -3.55 13.19
C GLY A 281 -11.47 -2.85 14.30
N GLU A 282 -11.57 -1.52 14.19
CA GLU A 282 -12.13 -0.64 15.21
C GLU A 282 -13.51 -0.08 14.85
N TYR A 283 -13.97 -0.29 13.62
CA TYR A 283 -15.29 0.17 13.18
C TYR A 283 -16.37 -0.84 13.52
N THR A 284 -17.57 -0.34 13.79
CA THR A 284 -18.76 -1.18 14.02
C THR A 284 -19.36 -1.62 12.70
N VAL A 285 -19.15 -2.88 12.33
CA VAL A 285 -19.62 -3.45 11.07
C VAL A 285 -21.13 -3.72 11.11
N GLN A 286 -21.88 -3.21 10.16
CA GLN A 286 -23.29 -3.54 9.95
C GLN A 286 -23.39 -4.87 9.18
N ALA A 287 -23.44 -6.00 9.92
CA ALA A 287 -23.41 -7.36 9.36
C ALA A 287 -24.75 -8.12 9.49
N GLY A 288 -25.87 -7.40 9.68
CA GLY A 288 -27.20 -7.98 9.87
C GLY A 288 -27.88 -8.44 8.59
N LEU A 289 -27.14 -9.13 7.70
CA LEU A 289 -27.67 -9.67 6.44
C LEU A 289 -28.30 -11.05 6.65
N SER A 290 -29.43 -11.30 5.98
CA SER A 290 -30.06 -12.61 5.91
C SER A 290 -29.26 -13.58 5.03
N GLN A 291 -29.48 -14.88 5.17
CA GLN A 291 -28.84 -15.88 4.33
C GLN A 291 -29.08 -15.63 2.83
N SER A 292 -30.29 -15.26 2.44
CA SER A 292 -30.61 -14.96 1.06
C SER A 292 -29.88 -13.74 0.50
N GLU A 293 -29.67 -12.72 1.33
CA GLU A 293 -28.88 -11.53 0.95
C GLU A 293 -27.39 -11.87 0.81
N LEU A 294 -26.85 -12.72 1.70
CA LEU A 294 -25.49 -13.21 1.60
C LEU A 294 -25.27 -14.03 0.32
N GLU A 295 -26.17 -14.96 0.00
CA GLU A 295 -26.12 -15.77 -1.22
C GLU A 295 -26.23 -14.91 -2.50
N ALA A 296 -27.13 -13.92 -2.50
CA ALA A 296 -27.27 -12.97 -3.60
C ALA A 296 -26.01 -12.13 -3.78
N GLY A 297 -25.47 -11.61 -2.69
CA GLY A 297 -24.25 -10.79 -2.71
C GLY A 297 -23.04 -11.55 -3.24
N LEU A 298 -22.87 -12.84 -2.89
CA LEU A 298 -21.80 -13.66 -3.46
C LEU A 298 -21.94 -13.81 -5.00
N LYS A 299 -23.17 -14.04 -5.49
CA LYS A 299 -23.44 -14.15 -6.94
C LYS A 299 -23.20 -12.83 -7.69
N GLU A 300 -23.29 -11.71 -6.99
CA GLU A 300 -23.05 -10.37 -7.52
C GLU A 300 -21.58 -9.91 -7.36
N GLY A 301 -20.70 -10.79 -6.88
CA GLY A 301 -19.28 -10.48 -6.71
C GLY A 301 -18.99 -9.49 -5.58
N LYS A 302 -19.79 -9.49 -4.51
CA LYS A 302 -19.66 -8.59 -3.37
C LYS A 302 -18.80 -9.20 -2.27
N PHE A 303 -17.82 -8.43 -1.80
CA PHE A 303 -17.02 -8.78 -0.62
C PHE A 303 -17.85 -8.43 0.63
N LEU A 304 -18.22 -9.46 1.40
CA LEU A 304 -19.18 -9.36 2.48
C LEU A 304 -18.58 -9.76 3.83
N PHE A 305 -18.97 -9.01 4.86
CA PHE A 305 -18.81 -9.39 6.24
C PHE A 305 -20.13 -9.98 6.78
N HIS A 306 -20.04 -11.04 7.57
CA HIS A 306 -21.18 -11.68 8.20
C HIS A 306 -20.87 -12.04 9.65
N GLN A 307 -21.92 -12.24 10.44
CA GLN A 307 -21.80 -12.61 11.85
C GLN A 307 -21.71 -14.13 12.02
N VAL A 308 -20.68 -14.59 12.73
CA VAL A 308 -20.51 -15.99 13.12
C VAL A 308 -20.35 -16.04 14.64
N GLY A 309 -21.40 -16.39 15.35
CA GLY A 309 -21.43 -16.32 16.80
C GLY A 309 -21.23 -14.88 17.29
N ALA A 310 -20.20 -14.63 18.06
CA ALA A 310 -19.85 -13.30 18.57
C ALA A 310 -18.87 -12.54 17.68
N GLN A 311 -18.44 -13.12 16.56
CA GLN A 311 -17.41 -12.53 15.69
C GLN A 311 -18.00 -12.10 14.35
N ILE A 312 -17.45 -11.02 13.82
CA ILE A 312 -17.66 -10.63 12.43
C ILE A 312 -16.52 -11.23 11.60
N ARG A 313 -16.88 -11.86 10.48
CA ARG A 313 -15.92 -12.52 9.59
C ARG A 313 -16.19 -12.17 8.14
N VAL A 314 -15.14 -12.25 7.32
CA VAL A 314 -15.27 -12.22 5.86
C VAL A 314 -16.01 -13.47 5.40
N LEU A 315 -17.02 -13.33 4.55
CA LEU A 315 -17.81 -14.46 4.04
C LEU A 315 -16.99 -15.28 3.04
N SER A 316 -16.45 -14.62 2.00
CA SER A 316 -15.58 -15.21 0.99
C SER A 316 -14.65 -14.14 0.41
N ASP A 317 -13.42 -14.52 0.06
CA ASP A 317 -12.38 -13.63 -0.49
C ASP A 317 -12.51 -13.53 -2.01
N ILE A 318 -13.53 -12.81 -2.47
CA ILE A 318 -13.90 -12.65 -3.89
C ILE A 318 -13.79 -11.22 -4.37
N ASN A 319 -13.69 -11.06 -5.69
CA ASN A 319 -13.72 -9.78 -6.40
C ASN A 319 -15.04 -9.62 -7.17
N THR A 320 -15.13 -8.54 -7.96
CA THR A 320 -16.38 -8.20 -8.66
C THR A 320 -16.60 -8.92 -9.99
N LEU A 321 -15.73 -9.83 -10.41
CA LEU A 321 -15.89 -10.58 -11.66
C LEU A 321 -17.03 -11.57 -11.52
N VAL A 322 -18.06 -11.42 -12.36
CA VAL A 322 -19.25 -12.30 -12.41
C VAL A 322 -19.58 -12.80 -13.82
N SER A 323 -19.01 -12.16 -14.85
CA SER A 323 -19.14 -12.58 -16.25
C SER A 323 -17.96 -13.45 -16.65
N PHE A 324 -18.15 -14.77 -16.60
CA PHE A 324 -17.10 -15.72 -16.93
C PHE A 324 -17.01 -15.98 -18.43
N THR A 325 -15.80 -16.17 -18.94
CA THR A 325 -15.49 -16.47 -20.34
C THR A 325 -14.60 -17.72 -20.43
N ALA A 326 -14.34 -18.19 -21.64
CA ALA A 326 -13.38 -19.28 -21.85
C ALA A 326 -11.94 -18.92 -21.43
N GLU A 327 -11.59 -17.63 -21.42
CA GLU A 327 -10.27 -17.14 -21.04
C GLU A 327 -10.19 -16.76 -19.55
N LYS A 328 -11.33 -16.37 -18.95
CA LYS A 328 -11.45 -16.02 -17.53
C LYS A 328 -12.57 -16.83 -16.91
N SER A 329 -12.21 -17.98 -16.33
CA SER A 329 -13.14 -18.88 -15.62
C SER A 329 -13.52 -18.30 -14.25
N GLU A 330 -14.38 -19.02 -13.52
CA GLU A 330 -14.79 -18.70 -12.15
C GLU A 330 -13.59 -18.55 -11.19
N ASP A 331 -12.46 -19.21 -11.45
CA ASP A 331 -11.25 -19.08 -10.64
C ASP A 331 -10.75 -17.65 -10.54
N PHE A 332 -10.96 -16.82 -11.58
CA PHE A 332 -10.60 -15.41 -11.58
C PHE A 332 -11.50 -14.54 -10.68
N ALA A 333 -12.63 -15.03 -10.20
CA ALA A 333 -13.43 -14.36 -9.18
C ALA A 333 -12.82 -14.49 -7.78
N MET A 334 -11.90 -15.45 -7.58
CA MET A 334 -11.25 -15.67 -6.29
C MET A 334 -10.02 -14.77 -6.12
N ASN A 335 -10.01 -13.91 -5.10
CA ASN A 335 -8.87 -13.02 -4.83
C ASN A 335 -7.56 -13.79 -4.58
N GLN A 336 -7.62 -14.99 -4.03
CA GLN A 336 -6.45 -15.83 -3.82
C GLN A 336 -5.81 -16.22 -5.17
N THR A 337 -6.59 -16.61 -6.15
CA THR A 337 -6.10 -16.89 -7.51
C THR A 337 -5.49 -15.63 -8.14
N VAL A 338 -6.22 -14.51 -8.12
CA VAL A 338 -5.73 -13.23 -8.68
C VAL A 338 -4.42 -12.80 -8.01
N ARG A 339 -4.30 -13.01 -6.69
CA ARG A 339 -3.09 -12.70 -5.92
C ARG A 339 -1.87 -13.50 -6.39
N VAL A 340 -2.04 -14.79 -6.72
CA VAL A 340 -0.97 -15.62 -7.28
C VAL A 340 -0.59 -15.14 -8.68
N LEU A 341 -1.57 -14.87 -9.54
CA LEU A 341 -1.33 -14.39 -10.91
C LEU A 341 -0.65 -13.02 -10.91
N ASP A 342 -1.10 -12.10 -10.06
CA ASP A 342 -0.52 -10.78 -9.92
C ASP A 342 0.93 -10.84 -9.39
N GLN A 343 1.20 -11.74 -8.45
CA GLN A 343 2.55 -11.98 -7.95
C GLN A 343 3.49 -12.46 -9.06
N ILE A 344 3.07 -13.47 -9.83
CA ILE A 344 3.83 -14.00 -10.96
C ILE A 344 4.12 -12.87 -11.96
N ALA A 345 3.09 -12.13 -12.35
CA ALA A 345 3.24 -11.08 -13.37
C ALA A 345 4.22 -9.98 -12.94
N ASN A 346 4.10 -9.49 -11.70
CA ASN A 346 4.97 -8.44 -11.18
C ASN A 346 6.40 -8.94 -10.96
N ASP A 347 6.58 -10.14 -10.41
CA ASP A 347 7.90 -10.72 -10.13
C ASP A 347 8.67 -11.00 -11.43
N ILE A 348 8.02 -11.61 -12.43
CA ILE A 348 8.64 -11.91 -13.72
C ILE A 348 8.93 -10.61 -14.49
N ALA A 349 8.05 -9.61 -14.44
CA ALA A 349 8.31 -8.31 -15.03
C ALA A 349 9.53 -7.63 -14.38
N SER A 350 9.60 -7.63 -13.04
CA SER A 350 10.74 -7.10 -12.29
C SER A 350 12.04 -7.85 -12.61
N LEU A 351 12.00 -9.18 -12.61
CA LEU A 351 13.12 -10.03 -12.96
C LEU A 351 13.63 -9.73 -14.38
N PHE A 352 12.71 -9.62 -15.36
CA PHE A 352 13.05 -9.32 -16.74
C PHE A 352 13.68 -7.92 -16.87
N CYS A 353 13.08 -6.91 -16.26
CA CYS A 353 13.57 -5.52 -16.32
C CYS A 353 14.94 -5.36 -15.65
N THR A 354 15.20 -6.05 -14.54
CA THR A 354 16.43 -5.87 -13.78
C THR A 354 17.61 -6.72 -14.26
N ARG A 355 17.33 -7.88 -14.86
CA ARG A 355 18.38 -8.84 -15.22
C ARG A 355 18.56 -9.07 -16.74
N TYR A 356 17.48 -9.02 -17.52
CA TYR A 356 17.49 -9.41 -18.92
C TYR A 356 17.44 -8.24 -19.88
N LEU A 357 16.63 -7.22 -19.59
CA LEU A 357 16.36 -6.11 -20.49
C LEU A 357 17.65 -5.34 -20.85
N GLY A 358 18.06 -5.44 -22.12
CA GLY A 358 19.26 -4.77 -22.62
C GLY A 358 20.60 -5.34 -22.15
N VAL A 359 20.60 -6.41 -21.32
CA VAL A 359 21.81 -7.00 -20.73
C VAL A 359 22.10 -8.39 -21.30
N ILE A 360 21.11 -9.28 -21.31
CA ILE A 360 21.29 -10.68 -21.75
C ILE A 360 20.94 -10.80 -23.24
N PRO A 361 21.83 -11.37 -24.09
CA PRO A 361 21.53 -11.62 -25.49
C PRO A 361 20.32 -12.55 -25.67
N ASN A 362 19.50 -12.28 -26.70
CA ASN A 362 18.38 -13.14 -27.07
C ASN A 362 18.87 -14.30 -27.95
N ASP A 363 19.70 -15.16 -27.40
CA ASP A 363 20.16 -16.41 -27.99
C ASP A 363 19.63 -17.63 -27.24
N ALA A 364 20.03 -18.83 -27.62
CA ALA A 364 19.58 -20.06 -26.95
C ALA A 364 19.99 -20.09 -25.47
N ALA A 365 21.19 -19.59 -25.13
CA ALA A 365 21.70 -19.58 -23.76
C ALA A 365 20.96 -18.54 -22.90
N GLY A 366 20.69 -17.34 -23.44
CA GLY A 366 19.91 -16.29 -22.77
C GLY A 366 18.47 -16.74 -22.49
N ARG A 367 17.81 -17.35 -23.45
CA ARG A 367 16.46 -17.90 -23.28
C ARG A 367 16.41 -19.05 -22.26
N LEU A 368 17.42 -19.94 -22.27
CA LEU A 368 17.54 -20.99 -21.25
C LEU A 368 17.75 -20.41 -19.84
N SER A 369 18.53 -19.33 -19.72
CA SER A 369 18.69 -18.63 -18.45
C SER A 369 17.36 -18.08 -17.94
N LEU A 370 16.58 -17.42 -18.80
CA LEU A 370 15.25 -16.90 -18.45
C LEU A 370 14.29 -18.03 -18.05
N TRP A 371 14.28 -19.13 -18.79
CA TRP A 371 13.51 -20.32 -18.47
C TRP A 371 13.86 -20.86 -17.06
N ASN A 372 15.15 -21.00 -16.75
CA ASN A 372 15.59 -21.45 -15.42
C ASN A 372 15.12 -20.53 -14.28
N ASP A 373 15.15 -19.22 -14.49
CA ASP A 373 14.69 -18.26 -13.47
C ASP A 373 13.17 -18.32 -13.26
N ILE A 374 12.38 -18.44 -14.33
CA ILE A 374 10.92 -18.63 -14.25
C ILE A 374 10.58 -19.93 -13.53
N VAL A 375 11.21 -21.05 -13.93
CA VAL A 375 11.00 -22.35 -13.28
C VAL A 375 11.33 -22.29 -11.79
N LYS A 376 12.43 -21.64 -11.43
CA LYS A 376 12.82 -21.48 -10.03
C LYS A 376 11.79 -20.64 -9.25
N HIS A 377 11.29 -19.57 -9.81
CA HIS A 377 10.23 -18.75 -9.22
C HIS A 377 8.97 -19.58 -8.93
N HIS A 378 8.53 -20.40 -9.90
CA HIS A 378 7.35 -21.26 -9.72
C HIS A 378 7.56 -22.39 -8.71
N GLN A 379 8.76 -22.92 -8.61
CA GLN A 379 9.12 -23.86 -7.56
C GLN A 379 9.03 -23.24 -6.16
N GLU A 380 9.36 -21.96 -6.01
CA GLU A 380 9.14 -21.24 -4.74
C GLU A 380 7.64 -21.05 -4.44
N LEU A 381 6.81 -20.74 -5.45
CA LEU A 381 5.36 -20.69 -5.30
C LEU A 381 4.76 -22.06 -4.91
N GLU A 382 5.25 -23.14 -5.50
CA GLU A 382 4.82 -24.49 -5.16
C GLU A 382 5.23 -24.87 -3.73
N ARG A 383 6.46 -24.56 -3.31
CA ARG A 383 6.91 -24.72 -1.91
C ARG A 383 6.06 -23.92 -0.93
N ALA A 384 5.68 -22.71 -1.32
CA ALA A 384 4.75 -21.88 -0.56
C ALA A 384 3.31 -22.41 -0.59
N ARG A 385 2.99 -23.42 -1.42
CA ARG A 385 1.65 -23.97 -1.63
C ARG A 385 0.68 -22.96 -2.24
N ALA A 386 1.19 -22.03 -3.03
CA ALA A 386 0.40 -21.05 -3.78
C ALA A 386 -0.06 -21.64 -5.13
N ILE A 387 0.72 -22.54 -5.70
CA ILE A 387 0.39 -23.37 -6.87
C ILE A 387 0.62 -24.84 -6.54
N GLU A 388 0.03 -25.72 -7.33
CA GLU A 388 0.21 -27.17 -7.21
C GLU A 388 0.54 -27.82 -8.54
N SER A 389 1.13 -29.03 -8.47
CA SER A 389 1.42 -29.88 -9.64
C SER A 389 2.24 -29.16 -10.72
N PHE A 390 3.15 -28.29 -10.30
CA PHE A 390 3.99 -27.53 -11.24
C PHE A 390 4.95 -28.45 -11.99
N SER A 391 4.95 -28.31 -13.31
CA SER A 391 5.88 -29.02 -14.20
C SER A 391 6.73 -28.02 -14.99
N PRO A 392 8.08 -28.10 -14.91
CA PRO A 392 8.97 -27.26 -15.72
C PRO A 392 8.71 -27.33 -17.22
N GLN A 393 8.13 -28.43 -17.73
CA GLN A 393 7.74 -28.58 -19.14
C GLN A 393 6.56 -27.68 -19.55
N GLY A 394 5.77 -27.19 -18.58
CA GLY A 394 4.72 -26.21 -18.81
C GLY A 394 5.25 -24.82 -19.18
N VAL A 395 6.51 -24.54 -18.82
CA VAL A 395 7.17 -23.26 -19.17
C VAL A 395 7.94 -23.43 -20.46
N GLN A 396 7.64 -22.60 -21.46
CA GLN A 396 8.35 -22.57 -22.74
C GLN A 396 8.82 -21.14 -23.02
N VAL A 397 10.13 -20.97 -23.28
CA VAL A 397 10.74 -19.69 -23.63
C VAL A 397 11.30 -19.78 -25.05
N GLN A 398 10.69 -19.03 -25.95
CA GLN A 398 10.97 -19.08 -27.39
C GLN A 398 11.41 -17.71 -27.93
N ALA A 399 12.09 -17.70 -29.09
CA ALA A 399 12.33 -16.47 -29.81
C ALA A 399 11.00 -15.86 -30.27
N GLY A 400 10.81 -14.58 -30.03
CA GLY A 400 9.64 -13.86 -30.49
C GLY A 400 9.75 -13.45 -31.98
N PRO A 401 8.76 -12.71 -32.48
CA PRO A 401 8.69 -12.30 -33.90
C PRO A 401 9.82 -11.36 -34.34
N THR A 402 10.51 -10.74 -33.42
CA THR A 402 11.68 -9.90 -33.71
C THR A 402 12.92 -10.42 -32.99
N LYS A 403 14.13 -10.07 -33.47
CA LYS A 403 15.39 -10.44 -32.82
C LYS A 403 15.52 -9.97 -31.37
N ARG A 404 14.70 -9.00 -30.98
CA ARG A 404 14.72 -8.39 -29.63
C ARG A 404 13.62 -8.91 -28.71
N SER A 405 12.70 -9.72 -29.22
CA SER A 405 11.54 -10.22 -28.47
C SER A 405 11.70 -11.68 -28.09
N VAL A 406 11.17 -12.02 -26.93
CA VAL A 406 11.03 -13.37 -26.37
C VAL A 406 9.55 -13.61 -26.11
N VAL A 407 9.07 -14.80 -26.39
CA VAL A 407 7.71 -15.25 -26.03
C VAL A 407 7.82 -16.34 -24.99
N VAL A 408 7.05 -16.19 -23.93
CA VAL A 408 6.93 -17.18 -22.86
C VAL A 408 5.51 -17.70 -22.85
N THR A 409 5.36 -19.02 -22.87
CA THR A 409 4.11 -19.72 -22.57
C THR A 409 4.29 -20.43 -21.25
N ASP A 410 3.33 -20.26 -20.34
CA ASP A 410 3.41 -20.74 -18.98
C ASP A 410 2.08 -21.36 -18.55
N GLN A 411 2.15 -22.45 -17.82
CA GLN A 411 1.00 -23.17 -17.32
C GLN A 411 1.17 -23.43 -15.83
N ILE A 412 0.24 -22.91 -15.02
CA ILE A 412 0.21 -23.06 -13.58
C ILE A 412 -1.19 -23.43 -13.10
N THR A 413 -1.27 -24.05 -11.92
CA THR A 413 -2.53 -24.38 -11.23
C THR A 413 -2.51 -23.70 -9.85
N PRO A 414 -3.16 -22.53 -9.68
CA PRO A 414 -3.29 -21.88 -8.38
C PRO A 414 -4.05 -22.76 -7.38
N VAL A 415 -3.68 -22.69 -6.11
CA VAL A 415 -4.37 -23.38 -5.01
C VAL A 415 -5.31 -22.38 -4.32
N CYS A 416 -6.57 -22.80 -4.08
CA CYS A 416 -7.53 -22.05 -3.30
C CYS A 416 -7.79 -22.68 -1.93
N ALA A 417 -8.20 -21.86 -0.97
CA ALA A 417 -8.63 -22.32 0.34
C ALA A 417 -9.90 -23.16 0.24
N MET A 418 -10.07 -24.13 1.14
CA MET A 418 -11.31 -24.91 1.24
C MET A 418 -12.42 -24.04 1.86
N GLU A 419 -13.49 -23.80 1.12
CA GLU A 419 -14.64 -23.02 1.57
C GLU A 419 -15.90 -23.88 1.78
N GLN A 420 -15.99 -25.07 1.15
CA GLN A 420 -17.16 -25.93 1.21
C GLN A 420 -16.78 -27.36 1.55
N LEU A 421 -17.47 -27.96 2.52
CA LEU A 421 -17.32 -29.36 2.92
C LEU A 421 -18.64 -30.10 2.65
N TYR A 422 -18.58 -31.08 1.78
CA TYR A 422 -19.68 -32.04 1.57
C TYR A 422 -19.28 -33.37 2.17
N MET A 423 -19.97 -33.80 3.24
CA MET A 423 -19.66 -35.06 3.94
C MET A 423 -20.92 -35.91 4.08
N THR A 424 -20.83 -37.17 3.67
CA THR A 424 -21.87 -38.17 3.88
C THR A 424 -21.37 -39.18 4.92
N VAL A 425 -22.13 -39.36 6.01
CA VAL A 425 -21.83 -40.39 7.02
C VAL A 425 -22.87 -41.50 6.91
N THR A 426 -22.44 -42.71 6.65
CA THR A 426 -23.29 -43.89 6.65
C THR A 426 -23.14 -44.62 7.98
N VAL A 427 -24.23 -44.76 8.71
CA VAL A 427 -24.25 -45.55 9.97
C VAL A 427 -24.65 -47.00 9.59
N ALA A 428 -23.78 -47.94 9.90
CA ALA A 428 -24.00 -49.38 9.68
C ALA A 428 -24.73 -50.04 10.85
#